data_98327d0b4aaef848e1c782e6725ef443
#
_entry.id   98327d0b4aaef848e1c782e6725ef443
#
_cell.length_a   1.000
_cell.length_b   1.000
_cell.length_c   1.000
_cell.angle_alpha   90.00
_cell.angle_beta   90.00
_cell.angle_gamma   90.00
#
_symmetry.space_group_name_H-M   'P 1'
#
loop_
_entity.id
_entity.type
_entity.pdbx_description
1 polymer ?
#
loop_
_entity_poly.entity_id
_entity_poly.type
_entity_poly.pdbx_seq_one_letter_code
_entity_poly.pdbx_strand_id
1 'polypeptide(L)'
;MPDKFNMQSPPFDRLTDAQQNRLRSSLDVAYYRTRDVILACGQDNPHLHVLIKGAVEERSKDQDEVFAHYANDDMFDVRSLFEESVRHQYVALEDTLSYLLPKEVFLELYNENGQF
;
A
#
# COMPACT_ATOMS: atom_id res chain seq x y z
N MET A 1 1.63 12.63 14.59
CA MET A 1 1.82 11.34 14.06
C MET A 1 0.53 10.73 13.59
N PRO A 2 0.53 10.18 12.43
CA PRO A 2 -0.63 9.45 12.02
C PRO A 2 -0.64 8.24 12.84
N ASP A 3 -1.48 8.25 13.59
CA ASP A 3 -1.28 7.47 14.62
C ASP A 3 -1.75 6.17 14.46
N LYS A 4 -2.68 5.96 13.61
CA LYS A 4 -3.35 4.71 13.65
C LYS A 4 -3.68 4.25 12.27
N PHE A 5 -3.19 3.08 11.95
CA PHE A 5 -3.72 2.29 10.86
C PHE A 5 -5.20 2.07 11.15
N ASN A 6 -6.07 2.31 10.18
CA ASN A 6 -7.51 2.19 10.38
C ASN A 6 -7.95 0.73 10.34
N MET A 7 -7.99 0.11 11.52
CA MET A 7 -8.44 -1.28 11.67
C MET A 7 -9.95 -1.45 11.56
N GLN A 8 -10.69 -0.34 11.50
CA GLN A 8 -12.14 -0.38 11.35
C GLN A 8 -12.57 -0.41 9.89
N SER A 9 -11.64 -0.12 8.98
CA SER A 9 -11.91 -0.16 7.55
C SER A 9 -11.79 -1.57 6.99
N PRO A 10 -12.67 -1.97 6.06
CA PRO A 10 -12.46 -3.23 5.33
C PRO A 10 -11.15 -3.20 4.54
N PRO A 11 -10.46 -4.32 4.44
CA PRO A 11 -10.82 -5.63 4.98
C PRO A 11 -10.35 -5.88 6.41
N PHE A 12 -9.70 -4.89 7.01
CA PHE A 12 -8.98 -5.05 8.29
C PHE A 12 -9.92 -5.23 9.47
N ASP A 13 -11.16 -4.73 9.38
CA ASP A 13 -12.17 -4.87 10.42
C ASP A 13 -12.61 -6.33 10.63
N ARG A 14 -12.27 -7.21 9.70
CA ARG A 14 -12.64 -8.63 9.79
C ARG A 14 -11.57 -9.50 10.44
N LEU A 15 -10.44 -8.93 10.79
CA LEU A 15 -9.38 -9.64 11.49
C LEU A 15 -9.72 -9.82 12.96
N THR A 16 -9.24 -10.91 13.56
CA THR A 16 -9.33 -11.11 15.00
C THR A 16 -8.39 -10.12 15.69
N ASP A 17 -8.55 -9.95 17.01
CA ASP A 17 -7.68 -9.06 17.79
C ASP A 17 -6.22 -9.46 17.69
N ALA A 18 -5.94 -10.75 17.76
CA ALA A 18 -4.57 -11.25 17.63
C ALA A 18 -3.99 -10.95 16.25
N GLN A 19 -4.80 -11.11 15.21
CA GLN A 19 -4.38 -10.81 13.84
C GLN A 19 -4.15 -9.32 13.63
N GLN A 20 -5.00 -8.47 14.20
CA GLN A 20 -4.81 -7.02 14.15
C GLN A 20 -3.53 -6.59 14.86
N ASN A 21 -3.21 -7.21 15.97
CA ASN A 21 -1.96 -6.93 16.69
C ASN A 21 -0.74 -7.34 15.88
N ARG A 22 -0.81 -8.48 15.22
CA ARG A 22 0.26 -8.95 14.35
C ARG A 22 0.47 -7.99 13.18
N LEU A 23 -0.60 -7.53 12.59
CA LEU A 23 -0.53 -6.57 11.50
C LEU A 23 0.12 -5.26 11.95
N ARG A 24 -0.32 -4.72 13.08
CA ARG A 24 0.27 -3.49 13.62
C ARG A 24 1.76 -3.62 13.87
N SER A 25 2.21 -4.73 14.41
CA SER A 25 3.62 -4.94 14.70
C SER A 25 4.48 -5.09 13.45
N SER A 26 3.86 -5.34 12.31
CA SER A 26 4.54 -5.53 11.03
C SER A 26 4.54 -4.28 10.16
N LEU A 27 3.80 -3.24 10.55
CA LEU A 27 3.71 -2.02 9.75
C LEU A 27 4.95 -1.17 9.86
N ASP A 28 5.39 -0.66 8.72
CA ASP A 28 6.37 0.41 8.65
C ASP A 28 5.74 1.64 8.04
N VAL A 29 6.43 2.75 8.11
CA VAL A 29 6.00 4.01 7.51
C VAL A 29 7.09 4.52 6.59
N ALA A 30 6.71 4.94 5.40
CA ALA A 30 7.63 5.54 4.45
C ALA A 30 7.17 6.95 4.10
N TYR A 31 8.15 7.83 3.88
CA TYR A 31 7.92 9.20 3.47
C TYR A 31 8.48 9.40 2.07
N TYR A 32 7.70 10.01 1.20
CA TYR A 32 8.10 10.33 -0.16
C TYR A 32 7.89 11.81 -0.41
N ARG A 33 8.84 12.43 -1.10
CA ARG A 33 8.72 13.83 -1.47
C ARG A 33 7.93 13.96 -2.76
N THR A 34 7.41 15.14 -2.98
CA THR A 34 6.74 15.48 -4.23
C THR A 34 7.61 15.08 -5.43
N ARG A 35 7.02 14.37 -6.37
CA ARG A 35 7.64 13.85 -7.60
C ARG A 35 8.54 12.64 -7.43
N ASP A 36 8.71 12.14 -6.21
CA ASP A 36 9.45 10.88 -6.04
C ASP A 36 8.71 9.74 -6.75
N VAL A 37 9.48 8.88 -7.38
CA VAL A 37 8.96 7.62 -7.92
C VAL A 37 8.91 6.64 -6.76
N ILE A 38 7.72 6.29 -6.34
CA ILE A 38 7.51 5.37 -5.22
C ILE A 38 7.78 3.94 -5.65
N LEU A 39 7.23 3.58 -6.80
CA LEU A 39 7.41 2.26 -7.40
C LEU A 39 7.64 2.44 -8.89
N ALA A 40 8.67 1.81 -9.40
CA ALA A 40 8.99 1.85 -10.82
C ALA A 40 8.45 0.60 -11.51
N CYS A 41 8.04 0.77 -12.76
CA CYS A 41 7.60 -0.34 -13.59
C CYS A 41 8.67 -1.42 -13.67
N GLY A 42 8.31 -2.66 -13.38
CA GLY A 42 9.23 -3.79 -13.43
C GLY A 42 9.96 -4.10 -12.14
N GLN A 43 9.90 -3.21 -11.14
CA GLN A 43 10.55 -3.49 -9.87
C GLN A 43 9.73 -4.47 -9.03
N ASP A 44 10.39 -5.10 -8.07
CA ASP A 44 9.71 -5.92 -7.08
C ASP A 44 9.06 -5.02 -6.03
N ASN A 45 7.87 -5.38 -5.59
CA ASN A 45 7.18 -4.67 -4.53
C ASN A 45 6.79 -5.63 -3.42
N PRO A 46 7.59 -5.74 -2.36
CA PRO A 46 7.32 -6.68 -1.26
C PRO A 46 6.30 -6.17 -0.24
N HIS A 47 5.68 -5.04 -0.48
CA HIS A 47 4.75 -4.43 0.47
C HIS A 47 3.42 -4.07 -0.16
N LEU A 48 2.36 -4.12 0.66
CA LEU A 48 1.11 -3.44 0.34
C LEU A 48 1.23 -2.01 0.86
N HIS A 49 0.92 -1.05 0.02
CA HIS A 49 1.00 0.37 0.39
C HIS A 49 -0.39 0.88 0.74
N VAL A 50 -0.50 1.52 1.90
CA VAL A 50 -1.74 2.17 2.33
C VAL A 50 -1.42 3.64 2.59
N LEU A 51 -2.02 4.52 1.80
CA LEU A 51 -1.73 5.94 1.86
C LEU A 51 -2.27 6.54 3.15
N ILE A 52 -1.40 7.17 3.93
CA ILE A 52 -1.81 7.87 5.15
C ILE A 52 -2.21 9.29 4.81
N LYS A 53 -1.32 9.99 4.09
CA LYS A 53 -1.50 11.38 3.76
C LYS A 53 -0.75 11.69 2.49
N GLY A 54 -1.36 12.47 1.62
CA GLY A 54 -0.75 12.88 0.37
C GLY A 54 -1.55 12.45 -0.84
N ALA A 55 -0.88 12.37 -1.97
CA ALA A 55 -1.50 11.96 -3.23
C ALA A 55 -0.49 11.22 -4.09
N VAL A 56 -0.95 10.15 -4.72
CA VAL A 56 -0.14 9.29 -5.59
C VAL A 56 -0.85 9.12 -6.91
N GLU A 57 -0.08 9.06 -7.97
CA GLU A 57 -0.59 8.87 -9.32
C GLU A 57 0.07 7.63 -9.93
N GLU A 58 -0.75 6.78 -10.52
CA GLU A 58 -0.28 5.61 -11.27
C GLU A 58 -0.18 5.98 -12.74
N ARG A 59 0.99 5.84 -13.31
CA ARG A 59 1.30 6.26 -14.68
C ARG A 59 1.89 5.14 -15.50
N SER A 60 1.85 5.30 -16.82
CA SER A 60 2.57 4.41 -17.72
C SER A 60 4.08 4.53 -17.51
N LYS A 61 4.83 3.57 -18.02
CA LYS A 61 6.30 3.53 -17.88
C LYS A 61 6.98 4.80 -18.37
N ASP A 62 6.49 5.40 -19.44
CA ASP A 62 7.02 6.64 -19.99
C ASP A 62 6.38 7.88 -19.36
N GLN A 63 5.45 7.69 -18.45
CA GLN A 63 4.73 8.72 -17.71
C GLN A 63 3.78 9.57 -18.56
N ASP A 64 3.46 9.13 -19.77
CA ASP A 64 2.57 9.86 -20.65
C ASP A 64 1.10 9.65 -20.33
N GLU A 65 0.74 8.51 -19.77
CA GLU A 65 -0.64 8.21 -19.41
C GLU A 65 -0.83 8.07 -17.92
N VAL A 66 -1.93 8.60 -17.42
CA VAL A 66 -2.33 8.47 -16.03
C VAL A 66 -3.47 7.46 -15.97
N PHE A 67 -3.28 6.42 -15.17
CA PHE A 67 -4.27 5.35 -15.04
C PHE A 67 -5.15 5.52 -13.81
N ALA A 68 -4.62 6.08 -12.73
CA ALA A 68 -5.36 6.21 -11.48
C ALA A 68 -4.72 7.24 -10.57
N HIS A 69 -5.53 7.75 -9.63
CA HIS A 69 -5.09 8.61 -8.55
C HIS A 69 -5.48 7.96 -7.23
N TYR A 70 -4.62 8.12 -6.24
CA TYR A 70 -4.84 7.58 -4.89
C TYR A 70 -4.68 8.70 -3.87
N ALA A 71 -5.52 8.68 -2.85
CA ALA A 71 -5.54 9.68 -1.80
C ALA A 71 -5.56 9.01 -0.43
N ASN A 72 -5.79 9.79 0.62
CA ASN A 72 -5.75 9.27 1.99
C ASN A 72 -6.64 8.04 2.16
N ASP A 73 -6.09 7.04 2.83
CA ASP A 73 -6.70 5.75 3.13
C ASP A 73 -6.81 4.78 1.93
N ASP A 74 -6.42 5.21 0.74
CA ASP A 74 -6.40 4.30 -0.41
C ASP A 74 -5.21 3.34 -0.35
N MET A 75 -5.42 2.14 -0.84
CA MET A 75 -4.35 1.18 -1.09
C MET A 75 -3.95 1.29 -2.55
N PHE A 76 -2.66 1.21 -2.85
CA PHE A 76 -2.22 1.19 -4.23
C PHE A 76 -1.26 0.02 -4.49
N ASP A 77 -1.17 -0.34 -5.75
CA ASP A 77 -0.41 -1.49 -6.25
C ASP A 77 -0.80 -2.81 -5.57
N VAL A 78 -2.08 -2.98 -5.33
CA VAL A 78 -2.64 -4.22 -4.76
C VAL A 78 -2.32 -5.41 -5.66
N ARG A 79 -2.19 -5.16 -6.95
CA ARG A 79 -1.87 -6.17 -7.96
C ARG A 79 -0.57 -6.91 -7.66
N SER A 80 0.40 -6.24 -7.04
CA SER A 80 1.68 -6.87 -6.69
C SER A 80 1.58 -7.92 -5.59
N LEU A 81 0.42 -8.05 -4.93
CA LEU A 81 0.18 -9.18 -4.03
C LEU A 81 0.18 -10.50 -4.80
N PHE A 82 -0.14 -10.46 -6.07
CA PHE A 82 -0.33 -11.66 -6.90
C PHE A 82 0.60 -11.70 -8.11
N GLU A 83 1.28 -10.61 -8.42
CA GLU A 83 2.19 -10.52 -9.56
C GLU A 83 3.63 -10.34 -9.08
N GLU A 84 4.59 -10.76 -9.88
CA GLU A 84 6.00 -10.73 -9.50
C GLU A 84 6.62 -9.33 -9.58
N SER A 85 6.09 -8.46 -10.40
CA SER A 85 6.65 -7.13 -10.58
C SER A 85 5.58 -6.06 -10.73
N VAL A 86 5.96 -4.83 -10.44
CA VAL A 86 5.10 -3.67 -10.56
C VAL A 86 4.79 -3.42 -12.04
N ARG A 87 3.51 -3.25 -12.35
CA ARG A 87 3.05 -3.10 -13.72
C ARG A 87 3.22 -1.69 -14.26
N HIS A 88 3.00 -0.70 -13.42
CA HIS A 88 3.05 0.72 -13.79
C HIS A 88 3.95 1.49 -12.85
N GLN A 89 4.13 2.77 -13.10
CA GLN A 89 4.89 3.66 -12.26
C GLN A 89 3.97 4.37 -11.28
N TYR A 90 4.40 4.51 -10.03
CA TYR A 90 3.65 5.23 -9.00
C TYR A 90 4.49 6.41 -8.54
N VAL A 91 3.93 7.61 -8.64
CA VAL A 91 4.64 8.87 -8.39
C VAL A 91 3.90 9.68 -7.34
N ALA A 92 4.63 10.25 -6.40
CA ALA A 92 4.05 11.14 -5.41
C ALA A 92 3.75 12.50 -6.06
N LEU A 93 2.50 12.94 -5.96
CA LEU A 93 2.09 14.24 -6.47
C LEU A 93 2.34 15.36 -5.47
N GLU A 94 2.46 15.00 -4.22
CA GLU A 94 2.80 15.90 -3.13
C GLU A 94 3.55 15.10 -2.09
N ASP A 95 4.04 15.73 -1.03
CA ASP A 95 4.72 15.02 0.05
C ASP A 95 3.76 13.99 0.65
N THR A 96 4.18 12.75 0.71
CA THR A 96 3.31 11.61 0.97
C THR A 96 3.87 10.74 2.08
N LEU A 97 2.98 10.33 2.98
CA LEU A 97 3.25 9.31 4.00
C LEU A 97 2.43 8.08 3.67
N SER A 98 3.06 6.92 3.76
CA SER A 98 2.39 5.65 3.48
C SER A 98 2.77 4.60 4.51
N TYR A 99 1.80 3.78 4.91
CA TYR A 99 2.10 2.55 5.61
C TYR A 99 2.60 1.53 4.62
N LEU A 100 3.58 0.74 5.07
CA LEU A 100 4.09 -0.40 4.32
C LEU A 100 3.75 -1.66 5.12
N LEU A 101 2.92 -2.51 4.55
CA LEU A 101 2.57 -3.78 5.16
C LEU A 101 3.26 -4.88 4.37
N PRO A 102 4.12 -5.71 5.00
CA PRO A 102 4.77 -6.80 4.27
C PRO A 102 3.74 -7.70 3.59
N LYS A 103 3.94 -7.93 2.33
CA LYS A 103 3.08 -8.78 1.52
C LYS A 103 2.89 -10.16 2.14
N GLU A 104 3.94 -10.72 2.70
CA GLU A 104 3.88 -12.02 3.35
C GLU A 104 2.90 -12.04 4.52
N VAL A 105 2.92 -11.00 5.33
CA VAL A 105 2.02 -10.90 6.48
C VAL A 105 0.58 -10.78 6.01
N PHE A 106 0.33 -9.95 5.00
CA PHE A 106 -1.00 -9.79 4.43
C PHE A 106 -1.54 -11.14 3.92
N LEU A 107 -0.74 -11.86 3.15
CA LEU A 107 -1.16 -13.14 2.57
C LEU A 107 -1.37 -14.22 3.63
N GLU A 108 -0.55 -14.24 4.67
CA GLU A 108 -0.75 -15.17 5.78
C GLU A 108 -2.05 -14.90 6.51
N LEU A 109 -2.36 -13.64 6.78
CA LEU A 109 -3.62 -13.27 7.42
C LEU A 109 -4.81 -13.61 6.53
N TYR A 110 -4.67 -13.39 5.23
CA TYR A 110 -5.70 -13.74 4.26
C TYR A 110 -5.98 -15.25 4.28
N ASN A 111 -4.93 -16.07 4.34
CA ASN A 111 -5.08 -17.53 4.36
C ASN A 111 -5.65 -18.04 5.68
N GLU A 112 -5.34 -17.37 6.80
CA GLU A 112 -5.85 -17.76 8.12
C GLU A 112 -7.28 -17.34 8.34
N ASN A 113 -7.73 -16.28 7.69
CA ASN A 113 -9.05 -15.71 7.91
C ASN A 113 -9.78 -15.54 6.58
N GLY A 114 -10.69 -16.44 6.31
CA GLY A 114 -11.44 -16.46 5.05
C GLY A 114 -12.36 -15.26 4.84
N GLN A 115 -12.55 -14.43 5.85
CA GLN A 115 -13.36 -13.22 5.73
C GLN A 115 -12.53 -11.97 5.45
N PHE A 116 -11.24 -12.08 5.63
CA PHE A 116 -10.30 -10.98 5.40
C PHE A 116 -10.05 -10.66 3.89
#